data_4aed6e9650c36790b42285f029172356
#
_entry.id   4aed6e9650c36790b42285f029172356
#
_cell.length_a   1.000
_cell.length_b   1.000
_cell.length_c   1.000
_cell.angle_alpha   90.00
_cell.angle_beta   90.00
_cell.angle_gamma   90.00
#
_symmetry.space_group_name_H-M   'P 1'
#
loop_
_entity.id
_entity.type
_entity.pdbx_description
1 polymer ?
#
loop_
_entity_poly.entity_id
_entity_poly.type
_entity_poly.pdbx_seq_one_letter_code
_entity_poly.pdbx_strand_id
1 'polypeptide(L)'
;NGQKEKNITLPIAKYLKADLENMGAKVVMTRTTDVDVYGPNASGVDELQARVNVANNNGADVFVSIHINSFDNHSVGGIATYYYAKTGYDAKLAQKVQDRIASTPGFNGDRGIQPGNLYVLRHSTMPAILVELGFISNPSEEANLTQSSTQQDFAQRIANGIASYFGA
;
A
#
# COMPACT_ATOMS: atom_id res chain seq x y z
N ASN A 1 -8.96 17.51 10.70
CA ASN A 1 -7.77 17.32 11.55
C ASN A 1 -6.44 17.67 10.86
N GLY A 2 -6.35 17.75 9.53
CA GLY A 2 -5.20 18.30 8.80
C GLY A 2 -4.04 17.34 8.54
N GLN A 3 -4.16 16.06 8.90
CA GLN A 3 -3.17 15.06 8.51
C GLN A 3 -3.22 14.81 7.00
N LYS A 4 -2.03 14.65 6.42
CA LYS A 4 -1.90 14.33 5.00
C LYS A 4 -1.52 12.86 4.86
N GLU A 5 -2.18 12.14 3.97
CA GLU A 5 -1.90 10.73 3.65
C GLU A 5 -0.40 10.46 3.48
N LYS A 6 0.31 11.31 2.75
CA LYS A 6 1.76 11.17 2.48
C LYS A 6 2.64 11.12 3.74
N ASN A 7 2.20 11.74 4.84
CA ASN A 7 2.91 11.75 6.13
C ASN A 7 2.77 10.43 6.88
N ILE A 8 1.77 9.62 6.53
CA ILE A 8 1.48 8.31 7.11
C ILE A 8 2.06 7.20 6.24
N THR A 9 1.83 7.27 4.93
CA THR A 9 2.24 6.20 4.01
C THR A 9 3.75 6.08 3.85
N LEU A 10 4.51 7.18 3.91
CA LEU A 10 5.97 7.14 3.79
C LEU A 10 6.66 6.43 4.97
N PRO A 11 6.33 6.72 6.25
CA PRO A 11 6.84 5.92 7.37
C PRO A 11 6.50 4.43 7.26
N ILE A 12 5.25 4.07 6.92
CA ILE A 12 4.85 2.66 6.74
C ILE A 12 5.71 1.99 5.66
N ALA A 13 5.92 2.66 4.51
CA ALA A 13 6.75 2.14 3.44
C ALA A 13 8.22 1.92 3.86
N LYS A 14 8.76 2.80 4.72
CA LYS A 14 10.12 2.65 5.27
C LYS A 14 10.23 1.47 6.24
N TYR A 15 9.25 1.29 7.11
CA TYR A 15 9.20 0.11 7.99
C TYR A 15 9.05 -1.18 7.17
N LEU A 16 8.13 -1.19 6.19
CA LEU A 16 7.94 -2.33 5.29
C LEU A 16 9.22 -2.70 4.54
N LYS A 17 9.96 -1.68 4.03
CA LYS A 17 11.27 -1.92 3.41
C LYS A 17 12.20 -2.65 4.36
N ALA A 18 12.36 -2.15 5.59
CA ALA A 18 13.23 -2.76 6.58
C ALA A 18 12.82 -4.20 6.91
N ASP A 19 11.53 -4.45 7.11
CA ASP A 19 11.01 -5.78 7.41
C ASP A 19 11.27 -6.77 6.27
N LEU A 20 11.00 -6.37 5.02
CA LEU A 20 11.24 -7.21 3.85
C LEU A 20 12.74 -7.47 3.61
N GLU A 21 13.60 -6.46 3.81
CA GLU A 21 15.05 -6.63 3.70
C GLU A 21 15.60 -7.58 4.77
N ASN A 22 15.06 -7.53 6.00
CA ASN A 22 15.39 -8.49 7.05
C ASN A 22 14.95 -9.92 6.70
N MET A 23 13.93 -10.07 5.85
CA MET A 23 13.49 -11.37 5.30
C MET A 23 14.29 -11.79 4.05
N GLY A 24 15.28 -11.00 3.63
CA GLY A 24 16.15 -11.29 2.49
C GLY A 24 15.68 -10.76 1.13
N ALA A 25 14.62 -9.95 1.09
CA ALA A 25 14.17 -9.34 -0.14
C ALA A 25 15.03 -8.13 -0.53
N LYS A 26 15.10 -7.83 -1.83
CA LYS A 26 15.59 -6.55 -2.34
C LYS A 26 14.42 -5.60 -2.52
N VAL A 27 14.45 -4.45 -1.87
CA VAL A 27 13.35 -3.48 -1.93
C VAL A 27 13.77 -2.19 -2.61
N VAL A 28 13.00 -1.77 -3.61
CA VAL A 28 13.14 -0.47 -4.27
C VAL A 28 11.91 0.38 -3.93
N MET A 29 12.13 1.56 -3.38
CA MET A 29 11.07 2.51 -3.06
C MET A 29 10.90 3.51 -4.20
N THR A 30 9.65 3.91 -4.48
CA THR A 30 9.37 4.96 -5.47
C THR A 30 9.80 6.34 -4.97
N ARG A 31 9.76 6.57 -3.65
CA ARG A 31 10.32 7.76 -2.99
C ARG A 31 10.82 7.42 -1.58
N THR A 32 11.80 8.14 -1.09
CA THR A 32 12.36 7.99 0.26
C THR A 32 12.19 9.26 1.12
N THR A 33 11.76 10.34 0.50
CA THR A 33 11.48 11.65 1.12
C THR A 33 10.15 12.20 0.63
N ASP A 34 9.76 13.39 1.07
CA ASP A 34 8.54 14.05 0.63
C ASP A 34 8.77 14.79 -0.70
N VAL A 35 8.85 14.00 -1.77
CA VAL A 35 9.06 14.48 -3.15
C VAL A 35 8.11 13.75 -4.09
N ASP A 36 7.81 14.37 -5.22
CA ASP A 36 7.16 13.73 -6.35
C ASP A 36 8.17 12.84 -7.09
N VAL A 37 7.73 11.67 -7.57
CA VAL A 37 8.61 10.67 -8.23
C VAL A 37 9.03 11.13 -9.62
N TYR A 38 8.12 11.76 -10.35
CA TYR A 38 8.42 12.36 -11.66
C TYR A 38 9.24 13.65 -11.52
N GLY A 39 8.88 14.50 -10.56
CA GLY A 39 9.48 15.80 -10.33
C GLY A 39 8.44 16.95 -10.33
N PRO A 40 8.89 18.19 -10.15
CA PRO A 40 8.00 19.34 -10.06
C PRO A 40 7.21 19.53 -11.37
N ASN A 41 5.95 19.95 -11.24
CA ASN A 41 5.01 20.24 -12.34
C ASN A 41 4.56 19.00 -13.15
N ALA A 42 4.67 17.79 -12.60
CA ALA A 42 4.10 16.59 -13.23
C ALA A 42 2.58 16.67 -13.31
N SER A 43 2.00 16.15 -14.40
CA SER A 43 0.59 15.79 -14.39
C SER A 43 0.36 14.59 -13.45
N GLY A 44 -0.89 14.36 -13.01
CA GLY A 44 -1.20 13.19 -12.21
C GLY A 44 -0.83 11.86 -12.91
N VAL A 45 -0.96 11.81 -14.24
CA VAL A 45 -0.60 10.62 -15.04
C VAL A 45 0.91 10.44 -15.09
N ASP A 46 1.69 11.51 -15.26
CA ASP A 46 3.16 11.44 -15.28
C ASP A 46 3.69 10.90 -13.95
N GLU A 47 3.14 11.37 -12.83
CA GLU A 47 3.51 10.92 -11.49
C GLU A 47 3.18 9.42 -11.29
N LEU A 48 2.00 8.97 -11.73
CA LEU A 48 1.62 7.56 -11.65
C LEU A 48 2.49 6.68 -12.55
N GLN A 49 2.80 7.15 -13.77
CA GLN A 49 3.69 6.43 -14.69
C GLN A 49 5.13 6.36 -14.15
N ALA A 50 5.63 7.41 -13.50
CA ALA A 50 6.95 7.40 -12.88
C ALA A 50 7.06 6.30 -11.81
N ARG A 51 6.02 6.13 -10.97
CA ARG A 51 5.96 5.03 -9.98
C ARG A 51 5.99 3.66 -10.63
N VAL A 52 5.20 3.47 -11.69
CA VAL A 52 5.19 2.23 -12.50
C VAL A 52 6.57 1.96 -13.10
N ASN A 53 7.23 2.98 -13.65
CA ASN A 53 8.55 2.86 -14.26
C ASN A 53 9.62 2.42 -13.25
N VAL A 54 9.55 2.87 -12.00
CA VAL A 54 10.46 2.40 -10.95
C VAL A 54 10.35 0.88 -10.79
N ALA A 55 9.14 0.33 -10.70
CA ALA A 55 8.95 -1.10 -10.56
C ALA A 55 9.35 -1.88 -11.81
N ASN A 56 8.86 -1.47 -12.99
CA ASN A 56 9.10 -2.15 -14.26
C ASN A 56 10.59 -2.16 -14.64
N ASN A 57 11.29 -1.02 -14.49
CA ASN A 57 12.71 -0.88 -14.86
C ASN A 57 13.64 -1.64 -13.90
N ASN A 58 13.21 -1.91 -12.69
CA ASN A 58 13.95 -2.73 -11.73
C ASN A 58 13.61 -4.23 -11.81
N GLY A 59 12.67 -4.64 -12.67
CA GLY A 59 12.25 -6.03 -12.79
C GLY A 59 11.69 -6.58 -11.48
N ALA A 60 10.89 -5.79 -10.77
CA ALA A 60 10.34 -6.20 -9.48
C ALA A 60 9.43 -7.43 -9.61
N ASP A 61 9.49 -8.34 -8.65
CA ASP A 61 8.63 -9.54 -8.61
C ASP A 61 7.20 -9.21 -8.20
N VAL A 62 7.01 -8.18 -7.37
CA VAL A 62 5.71 -7.63 -6.97
C VAL A 62 5.78 -6.11 -6.82
N PHE A 63 4.65 -5.44 -6.98
CA PHE A 63 4.49 -4.00 -6.72
C PHE A 63 3.42 -3.78 -5.65
N VAL A 64 3.74 -2.98 -4.63
CA VAL A 64 2.81 -2.63 -3.55
C VAL A 64 2.68 -1.12 -3.42
N SER A 65 1.48 -0.60 -3.63
CA SER A 65 1.13 0.81 -3.43
C SER A 65 0.42 0.96 -2.09
N ILE A 66 0.91 1.87 -1.23
CA ILE A 66 0.37 2.08 0.12
C ILE A 66 -0.41 3.37 0.14
N HIS A 67 -1.68 3.29 0.51
CA HIS A 67 -2.65 4.38 0.55
C HIS A 67 -3.45 4.42 1.85
N ILE A 68 -4.03 5.57 2.11
CA ILE A 68 -5.04 5.79 3.15
C ILE A 68 -6.25 6.44 2.48
N ASN A 69 -7.38 5.80 2.60
CA ASN A 69 -8.63 6.21 1.97
C ASN A 69 -9.23 7.49 2.60
N SER A 70 -10.18 8.08 1.91
CA SER A 70 -10.97 9.20 2.43
C SER A 70 -12.38 9.14 1.86
N PHE A 71 -13.38 9.51 2.67
CA PHE A 71 -14.77 9.54 2.26
C PHE A 71 -15.53 10.67 2.97
N ASP A 72 -16.55 11.23 2.34
CA ASP A 72 -17.32 12.34 2.90
C ASP A 72 -18.06 11.96 4.19
N ASN A 73 -18.56 10.73 4.27
CA ASN A 73 -19.12 10.22 5.52
C ASN A 73 -17.99 9.73 6.44
N HIS A 74 -17.71 10.50 7.46
CA HIS A 74 -16.61 10.26 8.42
C HIS A 74 -16.82 9.02 9.32
N SER A 75 -17.98 8.37 9.27
CA SER A 75 -18.19 7.09 9.96
C SER A 75 -17.70 5.89 9.16
N VAL A 76 -17.41 6.07 7.87
CA VAL A 76 -16.88 5.01 7.01
C VAL A 76 -15.43 4.72 7.41
N GLY A 77 -15.10 3.43 7.48
CA GLY A 77 -13.78 2.96 7.84
C GLY A 77 -13.49 1.56 7.29
N GLY A 78 -12.36 1.00 7.69
CA GLY A 78 -11.94 -0.37 7.36
C GLY A 78 -10.84 -0.45 6.31
N ILE A 79 -10.31 -1.64 6.14
CA ILE A 79 -9.10 -1.94 5.37
C ILE A 79 -9.46 -2.74 4.12
N ALA A 80 -8.92 -2.36 2.96
CA ALA A 80 -9.13 -3.05 1.69
C ALA A 80 -7.83 -3.21 0.91
N THR A 81 -7.75 -4.26 0.08
CA THR A 81 -6.66 -4.42 -0.87
C THR A 81 -7.20 -4.49 -2.29
N TYR A 82 -6.78 -3.57 -3.14
CA TYR A 82 -7.17 -3.51 -4.55
C TYR A 82 -6.17 -4.25 -5.43
N TYR A 83 -6.68 -4.88 -6.48
CA TYR A 83 -5.88 -5.53 -7.52
C TYR A 83 -6.51 -5.32 -8.91
N TYR A 84 -5.71 -5.47 -9.95
CA TYR A 84 -6.17 -5.52 -11.33
C TYR A 84 -5.73 -6.87 -11.93
N ALA A 85 -6.69 -7.69 -12.34
CA ALA A 85 -6.43 -9.06 -12.81
C ALA A 85 -5.74 -9.03 -14.19
N LYS A 86 -4.41 -9.15 -14.24
CA LYS A 86 -3.61 -9.15 -15.47
C LYS A 86 -2.59 -10.29 -15.55
N THR A 87 -1.98 -10.67 -14.41
CA THR A 87 -0.93 -11.71 -14.38
C THR A 87 -1.45 -13.08 -13.97
N GLY A 88 -2.69 -13.18 -13.49
CA GLY A 88 -3.24 -14.39 -12.86
C GLY A 88 -2.85 -14.57 -11.39
N TYR A 89 -1.90 -13.80 -10.88
CA TYR A 89 -1.40 -13.87 -9.50
C TYR A 89 -1.78 -12.65 -8.66
N ASP A 90 -2.33 -11.59 -9.27
CA ASP A 90 -2.67 -10.32 -8.62
C ASP A 90 -3.66 -10.53 -7.47
N ALA A 91 -4.75 -11.27 -7.69
CA ALA A 91 -5.74 -11.57 -6.66
C ALA A 91 -5.15 -12.43 -5.52
N LYS A 92 -4.25 -13.37 -5.84
CA LYS A 92 -3.56 -14.19 -4.83
C LYS A 92 -2.69 -13.33 -3.92
N LEU A 93 -1.92 -12.40 -4.50
CA LEU A 93 -1.11 -11.45 -3.73
C LEU A 93 -2.00 -10.58 -2.84
N ALA A 94 -3.08 -10.02 -3.40
CA ALA A 94 -4.04 -9.20 -2.65
C ALA A 94 -4.64 -9.96 -1.47
N GLN A 95 -5.07 -11.21 -1.67
CA GLN A 95 -5.65 -12.03 -0.61
C GLN A 95 -4.65 -12.32 0.50
N LYS A 96 -3.41 -12.70 0.15
CA LYS A 96 -2.38 -12.99 1.15
C LYS A 96 -2.03 -11.78 2.03
N VAL A 97 -2.02 -10.59 1.44
CA VAL A 97 -1.79 -9.35 2.20
C VAL A 97 -3.05 -8.98 3.00
N GLN A 98 -4.24 -9.03 2.39
CA GLN A 98 -5.50 -8.71 3.08
C GLN A 98 -5.71 -9.59 4.31
N ASP A 99 -5.48 -10.89 4.21
CA ASP A 99 -5.60 -11.85 5.33
C ASP A 99 -4.76 -11.44 6.57
N ARG A 100 -3.67 -10.69 6.35
CA ARG A 100 -2.81 -10.22 7.43
C ARG A 100 -3.21 -8.85 7.98
N ILE A 101 -3.58 -7.91 7.09
CA ILE A 101 -3.87 -6.53 7.50
C ILE A 101 -5.30 -6.35 8.02
N ALA A 102 -6.25 -7.17 7.59
CA ALA A 102 -7.67 -7.01 7.91
C ALA A 102 -7.99 -7.03 9.42
N SER A 103 -7.17 -7.74 10.21
CA SER A 103 -7.32 -7.85 11.66
C SER A 103 -6.51 -6.84 12.47
N THR A 104 -6.03 -5.76 11.83
CA THR A 104 -5.29 -4.70 12.54
C THR A 104 -6.21 -4.03 13.56
N PRO A 105 -5.84 -3.98 14.86
CA PRO A 105 -6.68 -3.39 15.89
C PRO A 105 -6.95 -1.91 15.67
N GLY A 106 -8.16 -1.45 15.97
CA GLY A 106 -8.54 -0.04 15.90
C GLY A 106 -9.07 0.42 14.55
N PHE A 107 -9.36 -0.50 13.63
CA PHE A 107 -9.95 -0.22 12.33
C PHE A 107 -11.33 -0.88 12.16
N ASN A 108 -12.21 -0.23 11.41
CA ASN A 108 -13.65 -0.57 11.31
C ASN A 108 -13.94 -1.75 10.34
N GLY A 109 -13.07 -2.76 10.35
CA GLY A 109 -13.35 -4.04 9.74
C GLY A 109 -12.65 -4.32 8.41
N ASP A 110 -12.81 -5.56 8.01
CA ASP A 110 -12.30 -6.11 6.76
C ASP A 110 -13.23 -5.77 5.60
N ARG A 111 -12.73 -5.02 4.62
CA ARG A 111 -13.44 -4.72 3.37
C ARG A 111 -13.06 -5.68 2.23
N GLY A 112 -12.16 -6.62 2.50
CA GLY A 112 -11.73 -7.65 1.58
C GLY A 112 -10.85 -7.16 0.44
N ILE A 113 -10.61 -8.08 -0.50
CA ILE A 113 -9.94 -7.75 -1.77
C ILE A 113 -10.95 -7.24 -2.79
N GLN A 114 -10.59 -6.24 -3.58
CA GLN A 114 -11.48 -5.61 -4.55
C GLN A 114 -10.81 -5.46 -5.91
N PRO A 115 -11.47 -5.84 -7.01
CA PRO A 115 -10.98 -5.51 -8.34
C PRO A 115 -11.06 -4.00 -8.57
N GLY A 116 -9.99 -3.40 -9.10
CA GLY A 116 -9.92 -1.97 -9.36
C GLY A 116 -9.11 -1.63 -10.60
N ASN A 117 -9.64 -0.77 -11.47
CA ASN A 117 -8.94 -0.29 -12.65
C ASN A 117 -8.06 0.93 -12.31
N LEU A 118 -7.13 0.73 -11.36
CA LEU A 118 -6.19 1.75 -10.93
C LEU A 118 -4.96 1.77 -11.83
N TYR A 119 -4.49 2.99 -12.17
CA TYR A 119 -3.41 3.20 -13.14
C TYR A 119 -2.18 2.34 -12.82
N VAL A 120 -1.66 2.46 -11.60
CA VAL A 120 -0.44 1.77 -11.19
C VAL A 120 -0.59 0.24 -11.19
N LEU A 121 -1.78 -0.28 -10.91
CA LEU A 121 -2.05 -1.71 -10.94
C LEU A 121 -2.11 -2.24 -12.38
N ARG A 122 -2.75 -1.47 -13.28
CA ARG A 122 -2.93 -1.87 -14.68
C ARG A 122 -1.63 -1.84 -15.48
N HIS A 123 -0.78 -0.84 -15.24
CA HIS A 123 0.42 -0.58 -16.04
C HIS A 123 1.70 -1.23 -15.51
N SER A 124 1.70 -1.78 -14.29
CA SER A 124 2.80 -2.62 -13.79
C SER A 124 2.84 -3.94 -14.55
N THR A 125 4.01 -4.46 -14.85
CA THR A 125 4.18 -5.74 -15.56
C THR A 125 4.08 -6.96 -14.64
N MET A 126 4.37 -6.80 -13.36
CA MET A 126 4.33 -7.83 -12.32
C MET A 126 2.98 -7.84 -11.58
N PRO A 127 2.69 -8.85 -10.73
CA PRO A 127 1.60 -8.81 -9.77
C PRO A 127 1.66 -7.54 -8.92
N ALA A 128 0.54 -6.82 -8.85
CA ALA A 128 0.49 -5.51 -8.20
C ALA A 128 -0.77 -5.35 -7.36
N ILE A 129 -0.60 -4.75 -6.19
CA ILE A 129 -1.69 -4.43 -5.27
C ILE A 129 -1.60 -2.98 -4.79
N LEU A 130 -2.76 -2.45 -4.38
CA LEU A 130 -2.87 -1.19 -3.65
C LEU A 130 -3.61 -1.46 -2.35
N VAL A 131 -2.96 -1.20 -1.23
CA VAL A 131 -3.56 -1.36 0.10
C VAL A 131 -4.11 -0.02 0.58
N GLU A 132 -5.37 -0.02 1.02
CA GLU A 132 -6.04 1.08 1.72
C GLU A 132 -6.10 0.72 3.20
N LEU A 133 -5.22 1.32 3.99
CA LEU A 133 -4.98 0.95 5.39
C LEU A 133 -5.91 1.66 6.39
N GLY A 134 -7.12 1.97 5.98
CA GLY A 134 -8.10 2.71 6.74
C GLY A 134 -8.47 4.02 6.08
N PHE A 135 -9.24 4.86 6.79
CA PHE A 135 -9.76 6.14 6.29
C PHE A 135 -9.22 7.31 7.12
N ILE A 136 -8.50 8.22 6.46
CA ILE A 136 -8.01 9.45 7.11
C ILE A 136 -9.15 10.39 7.50
N SER A 137 -10.29 10.29 6.83
CA SER A 137 -11.51 11.02 7.14
C SER A 137 -12.24 10.51 8.40
N ASN A 138 -11.97 9.27 8.84
CA ASN A 138 -12.52 8.71 10.06
C ASN A 138 -11.65 9.11 11.26
N PRO A 139 -12.17 9.89 12.24
CA PRO A 139 -11.35 10.41 13.33
C PRO A 139 -10.68 9.34 14.20
N SER A 140 -11.34 8.19 14.40
CA SER A 140 -10.78 7.09 15.18
C SER A 140 -9.63 6.40 14.42
N GLU A 141 -9.82 6.14 13.13
CA GLU A 141 -8.78 5.52 12.31
C GLU A 141 -7.62 6.48 12.06
N GLU A 142 -7.87 7.79 11.84
CA GLU A 142 -6.83 8.81 11.73
C GLU A 142 -5.93 8.85 12.99
N ALA A 143 -6.55 8.83 14.18
CA ALA A 143 -5.81 8.81 15.43
C ALA A 143 -4.89 7.59 15.55
N ASN A 144 -5.35 6.41 15.11
CA ASN A 144 -4.55 5.19 15.07
C ASN A 144 -3.45 5.25 14.01
N LEU A 145 -3.77 5.71 12.79
CA LEU A 145 -2.84 5.82 11.67
C LEU A 145 -1.63 6.73 11.96
N THR A 146 -1.78 7.69 12.84
CA THR A 146 -0.69 8.60 13.25
C THR A 146 0.25 8.00 14.30
N GLN A 147 -0.11 6.86 14.90
CA GLN A 147 0.74 6.18 15.88
C GLN A 147 1.83 5.36 15.18
N SER A 148 3.09 5.55 15.58
CA SER A 148 4.21 4.81 14.99
C SER A 148 4.10 3.29 15.22
N SER A 149 3.53 2.87 16.34
CA SER A 149 3.26 1.45 16.60
C SER A 149 2.28 0.83 15.61
N THR A 150 1.22 1.55 15.26
CA THR A 150 0.25 1.10 14.23
C THR A 150 0.89 1.05 12.85
N GLN A 151 1.73 2.04 12.52
CA GLN A 151 2.45 2.08 11.25
C GLN A 151 3.44 0.90 11.11
N GLN A 152 4.13 0.55 12.19
CA GLN A 152 5.01 -0.63 12.26
C GLN A 152 4.20 -1.94 12.16
N ASP A 153 3.07 -2.04 12.85
CA ASP A 153 2.20 -3.23 12.78
C ASP A 153 1.67 -3.45 11.35
N PHE A 154 1.23 -2.40 10.66
CA PHE A 154 0.85 -2.50 9.26
C PHE A 154 2.00 -2.97 8.37
N ALA A 155 3.19 -2.41 8.53
CA ALA A 155 4.36 -2.79 7.77
C ALA A 155 4.70 -4.28 7.95
N GLN A 156 4.75 -4.75 9.19
CA GLN A 156 5.02 -6.15 9.52
C GLN A 156 3.96 -7.09 8.95
N ARG A 157 2.68 -6.72 9.02
CA ARG A 157 1.57 -7.51 8.47
C ARG A 157 1.63 -7.59 6.95
N ILE A 158 1.92 -6.49 6.26
CA ILE A 158 2.11 -6.47 4.80
C ILE A 158 3.31 -7.35 4.43
N ALA A 159 4.43 -7.24 5.12
CA ALA A 159 5.62 -8.07 4.90
C ALA A 159 5.31 -9.56 5.04
N ASN A 160 4.60 -9.95 6.11
CA ASN A 160 4.16 -11.32 6.33
C ASN A 160 3.20 -11.82 5.24
N GLY A 161 2.33 -10.95 4.72
CA GLY A 161 1.44 -11.26 3.60
C GLY A 161 2.22 -11.53 2.31
N ILE A 162 3.21 -10.70 2.01
CA ILE A 162 4.10 -10.86 0.86
C ILE A 162 4.93 -12.16 1.00
N ALA A 163 5.53 -12.42 2.17
CA ALA A 163 6.25 -13.65 2.43
C ALA A 163 5.36 -14.88 2.21
N SER A 164 4.13 -14.86 2.75
CA SER A 164 3.15 -15.93 2.55
C SER A 164 2.74 -16.12 1.08
N TYR A 165 2.79 -15.07 0.26
CA TYR A 165 2.55 -15.16 -1.18
C TYR A 165 3.66 -15.95 -1.88
N PHE A 166 4.92 -15.75 -1.49
CA PHE A 166 6.09 -16.47 -2.01
C PHE A 166 6.29 -17.86 -1.38
N GLY A 167 5.53 -18.20 -0.35
CA GLY A 167 5.61 -19.50 0.32
C GLY A 167 6.67 -19.57 1.43
N ALA A 168 7.03 -18.40 1.95
CA ALA A 168 7.96 -18.25 3.08
C ALA A 168 7.22 -18.01 4.41
#